data_293dde4a42771b6d2ba08ea9ea622316
#
_entry.id   293dde4a42771b6d2ba08ea9ea622316
#
_cell.length_a   1.000
_cell.length_b   1.000
_cell.length_c   1.000
_cell.angle_alpha   90.00
_cell.angle_beta   90.00
_cell.angle_gamma   90.00
#
_symmetry.space_group_name_H-M   'P 1'
#
loop_
_entity.id
_entity.type
_entity.pdbx_description
1 polymer ?
#
loop_
_entity_poly.entity_id
_entity_poly.type
_entity_poly.pdbx_seq_one_letter_code
_entity_poly.pdbx_strand_id
1 'polypeptide(L)'
;MTQYDTLEHAVRMGSAPWTQAVEDLSDFHVAVFRDLFPVTRGHLLFVPRFNTVAVIRDCFEAAIFEGNRMFRAGECDAFNIGMNSGTAAGQTVMYPHIHLIPRRTGDCTDPVGGVRGVIAGQANYKQPGYQQPS
;
A
#
# COMPACT_ATOMS: atom_id res chain seq x y z
N MET A 1 20.32 5.60 7.93
CA MET A 1 19.47 5.14 6.84
C MET A 1 19.56 6.11 5.68
N THR A 2 19.83 5.61 4.50
CA THR A 2 19.95 6.45 3.30
C THR A 2 18.56 6.74 2.73
N GLN A 3 18.28 8.02 2.49
CA GLN A 3 17.06 8.43 1.80
C GLN A 3 17.43 8.91 0.41
N TYR A 4 16.58 8.59 -0.56
CA TYR A 4 16.73 9.03 -1.93
C TYR A 4 15.64 10.04 -2.25
N ASP A 5 16.00 11.10 -2.96
CA ASP A 5 15.06 12.17 -3.30
C ASP A 5 14.16 11.81 -4.47
N THR A 6 14.55 10.81 -5.26
CA THR A 6 13.77 10.37 -6.42
C THR A 6 13.75 8.86 -6.52
N LEU A 7 12.69 8.35 -7.14
CA LEU A 7 12.57 6.93 -7.46
C LEU A 7 13.71 6.49 -8.40
N GLU A 8 14.03 7.31 -9.41
CA GLU A 8 15.09 7.00 -10.34
C GLU A 8 16.43 6.77 -9.63
N HIS A 9 16.77 7.62 -8.68
CA HIS A 9 17.99 7.45 -7.88
C HIS A 9 17.94 6.16 -7.04
N ALA A 10 16.81 5.91 -6.38
CA ALA A 10 16.64 4.69 -5.58
C ALA A 10 16.78 3.42 -6.43
N VAL A 11 16.23 3.42 -7.64
CA VAL A 11 16.37 2.31 -8.60
C VAL A 11 17.84 2.09 -8.96
N ARG A 12 18.55 3.15 -9.32
CA ARG A 12 19.98 3.05 -9.68
C ARG A 12 20.83 2.48 -8.54
N MET A 13 20.47 2.80 -7.29
CA MET A 13 21.20 2.34 -6.10
C MET A 13 20.74 0.98 -5.57
N GLY A 14 19.80 0.33 -6.27
CA GLY A 14 19.29 -0.97 -5.88
C GLY A 14 18.33 -0.97 -4.71
N SER A 15 17.78 0.20 -4.36
CA SER A 15 16.89 0.35 -3.19
C SER A 15 15.40 0.40 -3.54
N ALA A 16 15.07 0.17 -4.80
CA ALA A 16 13.68 0.11 -5.27
C ALA A 16 13.55 -1.09 -6.21
N PRO A 17 13.19 -2.27 -5.68
CA PRO A 17 13.29 -3.53 -6.43
C PRO A 17 12.10 -3.81 -7.35
N TRP A 18 11.18 -2.88 -7.49
CA TRP A 18 9.95 -3.09 -8.26
C TRP A 18 10.24 -3.11 -9.75
N THR A 19 9.71 -4.11 -10.45
CA THR A 19 10.00 -4.36 -11.86
C THR A 19 8.76 -4.48 -12.74
N GLN A 20 7.58 -4.72 -12.17
CA GLN A 20 6.36 -4.92 -12.94
C GLN A 20 5.53 -3.63 -12.96
N ALA A 21 5.98 -2.68 -13.77
CA ALA A 21 5.31 -1.39 -13.92
C ALA A 21 3.93 -1.54 -14.59
N VAL A 22 2.97 -0.77 -14.10
CA VAL A 22 1.64 -0.64 -14.70
C VAL A 22 1.58 0.74 -15.37
N GLU A 23 1.97 0.78 -16.65
CA GLU A 23 2.15 2.05 -17.35
C GLU A 23 0.85 2.85 -17.49
N ASP A 24 -0.28 2.16 -17.68
CA ASP A 24 -1.58 2.82 -17.85
C ASP A 24 -2.02 3.59 -16.61
N LEU A 25 -1.50 3.24 -15.44
CA LEU A 25 -1.81 3.90 -14.18
C LEU A 25 -0.72 4.86 -13.72
N SER A 26 0.42 4.84 -14.40
CA SER A 26 1.58 5.68 -14.06
C SER A 26 1.50 7.02 -14.77
N ASP A 27 2.01 8.08 -14.11
CA ASP A 27 2.08 9.41 -14.68
C ASP A 27 3.41 10.07 -14.31
N PHE A 28 3.48 11.39 -14.45
CA PHE A 28 4.70 12.16 -14.21
C PHE A 28 5.12 12.16 -12.73
N HIS A 29 4.19 12.02 -11.81
CA HIS A 29 4.46 12.06 -10.37
C HIS A 29 4.42 10.69 -9.71
N VAL A 30 3.59 9.78 -10.20
CA VAL A 30 3.32 8.50 -9.56
C VAL A 30 3.68 7.37 -10.50
N ALA A 31 4.55 6.48 -10.05
CA ALA A 31 4.82 5.22 -10.72
C ALA A 31 4.03 4.10 -10.03
N VAL A 32 3.34 3.28 -10.81
CA VAL A 32 2.54 2.19 -10.26
C VAL A 32 3.17 0.86 -10.66
N PHE A 33 3.30 -0.03 -9.67
CA PHE A 33 3.88 -1.36 -9.88
C PHE A 33 2.96 -2.43 -9.31
N ARG A 34 3.00 -3.63 -9.87
CA ARG A 34 2.44 -4.81 -9.22
C ARG A 34 3.36 -5.22 -8.10
N ASP A 35 2.78 -5.52 -6.94
CA ASP A 35 3.55 -6.10 -5.85
C ASP A 35 4.04 -7.49 -6.29
N LEU A 36 5.33 -7.79 -6.07
CA LEU A 36 5.92 -9.08 -6.45
C LEU A 36 5.50 -10.22 -5.53
N PHE A 37 5.01 -9.89 -4.34
CA PHE A 37 4.51 -10.85 -3.35
C PHE A 37 3.10 -10.42 -2.90
N PRO A 38 2.12 -10.48 -3.81
CA PRO A 38 0.81 -9.88 -3.55
C PRO A 38 0.09 -10.54 -2.38
N VAL A 39 -0.51 -9.70 -1.54
CA VAL A 39 -1.37 -10.15 -0.44
C VAL A 39 -2.69 -10.71 -1.00
N THR A 40 -3.20 -10.05 -2.05
CA THR A 40 -4.37 -10.50 -2.80
C THR A 40 -4.12 -10.26 -4.28
N ARG A 41 -4.93 -10.88 -5.13
CA ARG A 41 -4.85 -10.63 -6.58
C ARG A 41 -5.12 -9.15 -6.86
N GLY A 42 -4.21 -8.53 -7.60
CA GLY A 42 -4.32 -7.13 -7.96
C GLY A 42 -3.69 -6.14 -6.99
N HIS A 43 -2.92 -6.64 -6.01
CA HIS A 43 -2.17 -5.79 -5.07
C HIS A 43 -1.21 -4.89 -5.83
N LEU A 44 -1.38 -3.58 -5.70
CA LEU A 44 -0.57 -2.57 -6.39
C LEU A 44 0.21 -1.73 -5.39
N LEU A 45 1.33 -1.19 -5.90
CA LEU A 45 2.16 -0.21 -5.18
C LEU A 45 2.13 1.10 -5.95
N PHE A 46 1.83 2.18 -5.26
CA PHE A 46 1.87 3.54 -5.79
C PHE A 46 3.11 4.21 -5.21
N VAL A 47 4.04 4.56 -6.08
CA VAL A 47 5.40 4.97 -5.69
C VAL A 47 5.65 6.39 -6.16
N PRO A 48 6.03 7.31 -5.26
CA PRO A 48 6.28 8.69 -5.66
C PRO A 48 7.57 8.78 -6.47
N ARG A 49 7.51 9.43 -7.65
CA ARG A 49 8.73 9.65 -8.43
C ARG A 49 9.65 10.65 -7.78
N PHE A 50 9.08 11.54 -6.97
CA PHE A 50 9.82 12.50 -6.15
C PHE A 50 9.45 12.26 -4.69
N ASN A 51 10.44 12.07 -3.84
CA ASN A 51 10.22 11.73 -2.44
C ASN A 51 9.89 12.99 -1.63
N THR A 52 8.70 13.50 -1.84
CA THR A 52 8.15 14.66 -1.12
C THR A 52 6.78 14.33 -0.58
N VAL A 53 6.36 15.02 0.46
CA VAL A 53 5.02 14.84 1.03
C VAL A 53 3.94 15.08 -0.02
N ALA A 54 4.12 16.10 -0.86
CA ALA A 54 3.15 16.42 -1.91
C ALA A 54 2.95 15.26 -2.89
N VAL A 55 4.02 14.63 -3.34
CA VAL A 55 3.93 13.51 -4.30
C VAL A 55 3.47 12.22 -3.61
N ILE A 56 3.87 12.00 -2.37
CA ILE A 56 3.33 10.89 -1.57
C ILE A 56 1.81 11.04 -1.44
N ARG A 57 1.32 12.25 -1.21
CA ARG A 57 -0.12 12.53 -1.17
C ARG A 57 -0.79 12.22 -2.51
N ASP A 58 -0.14 12.55 -3.63
CA ASP A 58 -0.64 12.17 -4.95
C ASP A 58 -0.77 10.66 -5.10
N CYS A 59 0.14 9.89 -4.51
CA CYS A 59 0.07 8.43 -4.51
C CYS A 59 -1.17 7.92 -3.77
N PHE A 60 -1.48 8.49 -2.61
CA PHE A 60 -2.71 8.12 -1.88
C PHE A 60 -3.95 8.43 -2.70
N GLU A 61 -4.00 9.61 -3.31
CA GLU A 61 -5.13 10.01 -4.15
C GLU A 61 -5.30 9.05 -5.33
N ALA A 62 -4.21 8.72 -6.02
CA ALA A 62 -4.23 7.79 -7.15
C ALA A 62 -4.70 6.40 -6.72
N ALA A 63 -4.26 5.93 -5.54
CA ALA A 63 -4.67 4.64 -5.01
C ALA A 63 -6.17 4.60 -4.68
N ILE A 64 -6.70 5.68 -4.09
CA ILE A 64 -8.14 5.80 -3.81
C ILE A 64 -8.93 5.77 -5.13
N PHE A 65 -8.47 6.51 -6.12
CA PHE A 65 -9.12 6.56 -7.43
C PHE A 65 -9.18 5.18 -8.07
N GLU A 66 -8.06 4.46 -8.06
CA GLU A 66 -8.00 3.11 -8.67
C GLU A 66 -8.81 2.10 -7.87
N GLY A 67 -8.78 2.16 -6.54
CA GLY A 67 -9.60 1.28 -5.71
C GLY A 67 -11.09 1.45 -6.00
N ASN A 68 -11.55 2.70 -6.12
CA ASN A 68 -12.94 3.00 -6.46
C ASN A 68 -13.28 2.52 -7.88
N ARG A 69 -12.36 2.66 -8.83
CA ARG A 69 -12.55 2.15 -10.19
C ARG A 69 -12.74 0.63 -10.17
N MET A 70 -11.87 -0.08 -9.46
CA MET A 70 -11.93 -1.53 -9.34
C MET A 70 -13.25 -1.97 -8.71
N PHE A 71 -13.68 -1.29 -7.67
CA PHE A 71 -14.97 -1.60 -7.03
C PHE A 71 -16.14 -1.43 -8.00
N ARG A 72 -16.20 -0.30 -8.72
CA ARG A 72 -17.26 -0.05 -9.68
C ARG A 72 -17.25 -1.03 -10.85
N ALA A 73 -16.07 -1.51 -11.23
CA ALA A 73 -15.93 -2.49 -12.31
C ALA A 73 -16.20 -3.94 -11.85
N GLY A 74 -16.48 -4.16 -10.58
CA GLY A 74 -16.71 -5.49 -10.04
C GLY A 74 -15.45 -6.33 -9.87
N GLU A 75 -14.27 -5.69 -9.88
CA GLU A 75 -12.99 -6.39 -9.74
C GLU A 75 -12.63 -6.66 -8.28
N CYS A 76 -13.25 -5.95 -7.34
CA CYS A 76 -13.11 -6.18 -5.91
C CYS A 76 -14.37 -5.76 -5.18
N ASP A 77 -14.53 -6.21 -3.93
CA ASP A 77 -15.67 -5.86 -3.09
C ASP A 77 -15.36 -4.67 -2.19
N ALA A 78 -14.08 -4.45 -1.92
CA ALA A 78 -13.58 -3.40 -1.04
C ALA A 78 -12.07 -3.27 -1.25
N PHE A 79 -11.42 -2.35 -0.55
CA PHE A 79 -9.95 -2.24 -0.62
C PHE A 79 -9.40 -1.60 0.65
N ASN A 80 -8.14 -1.91 0.91
CA ASN A 80 -7.35 -1.22 1.93
C ASN A 80 -6.22 -0.45 1.24
N ILE A 81 -5.87 0.69 1.81
CA ILE A 81 -4.74 1.51 1.36
C ILE A 81 -3.89 1.80 2.59
N GLY A 82 -2.58 1.72 2.43
CA GLY A 82 -1.70 2.01 3.54
C GLY A 82 -0.26 2.21 3.12
N MET A 83 0.50 2.81 4.05
CA MET A 83 1.91 3.07 3.92
C MET A 83 2.61 2.68 5.22
N ASN A 84 3.74 1.99 5.09
CA ASN A 84 4.61 1.71 6.23
C ASN A 84 5.73 2.74 6.24
N SER A 85 5.95 3.39 7.37
CA SER A 85 7.04 4.35 7.52
C SER A 85 7.91 3.93 8.69
N GLY A 86 9.09 3.44 8.38
CA GLY A 86 10.07 2.98 9.36
C GLY A 86 10.02 1.48 9.62
N THR A 87 11.15 0.94 10.07
CA THR A 87 11.33 -0.50 10.30
C THR A 87 10.34 -1.03 11.35
N ALA A 88 10.10 -0.25 12.41
CA ALA A 88 9.18 -0.66 13.48
C ALA A 88 7.73 -0.76 12.99
N ALA A 89 7.40 -0.12 11.87
CA ALA A 89 6.09 -0.20 11.25
C ALA A 89 6.03 -1.28 10.16
N GLY A 90 7.11 -2.06 9.99
CA GLY A 90 7.15 -3.15 9.03
C GLY A 90 7.70 -2.78 7.66
N GLN A 91 8.25 -1.58 7.50
CA GLN A 91 8.84 -1.19 6.22
C GLN A 91 10.12 -1.99 5.96
N THR A 92 10.21 -2.63 4.80
CA THR A 92 11.37 -3.42 4.40
C THR A 92 12.13 -2.79 3.22
N VAL A 93 11.43 -2.17 2.30
CA VAL A 93 12.00 -1.36 1.22
C VAL A 93 11.86 0.10 1.66
N MET A 94 12.99 0.78 1.83
CA MET A 94 13.00 2.09 2.50
C MET A 94 12.52 3.25 1.64
N TYR A 95 12.52 3.12 0.30
CA TYR A 95 11.90 4.12 -0.52
C TYR A 95 10.38 4.09 -0.31
N PRO A 96 9.71 5.24 -0.11
CA PRO A 96 8.28 5.25 0.24
C PRO A 96 7.42 4.64 -0.86
N HIS A 97 6.40 3.91 -0.45
CA HIS A 97 5.43 3.30 -1.36
C HIS A 97 4.12 3.06 -0.64
N ILE A 98 3.04 3.19 -1.37
CA ILE A 98 1.68 3.09 -0.85
C ILE A 98 1.03 1.84 -1.45
N HIS A 99 0.52 0.98 -0.57
CA HIS A 99 -0.17 -0.24 -0.95
C HIS A 99 -1.63 0.04 -1.27
N LEU A 100 -2.12 -0.52 -2.38
CA LEU A 100 -3.53 -0.71 -2.64
C LEU A 100 -3.80 -2.20 -2.65
N ILE A 101 -4.60 -2.66 -1.70
CA ILE A 101 -4.90 -4.09 -1.52
C ILE A 101 -6.38 -4.30 -1.81
N PRO A 102 -6.73 -4.85 -2.98
CA PRO A 102 -8.12 -5.18 -3.28
C PRO A 102 -8.61 -6.30 -2.35
N ARG A 103 -9.82 -6.14 -1.83
CA ARG A 103 -10.42 -7.09 -0.91
C ARG A 103 -11.64 -7.73 -1.54
N ARG A 104 -11.88 -8.99 -1.18
CA ARG A 104 -13.08 -9.72 -1.63
C ARG A 104 -13.70 -10.39 -0.43
N THR A 105 -15.01 -10.46 -0.42
CA THR A 105 -15.75 -11.13 0.65
C THR A 105 -15.22 -12.56 0.81
N GLY A 106 -14.85 -12.93 2.03
CA GLY A 106 -14.34 -14.26 2.33
C GLY A 106 -12.83 -14.44 2.13
N ASP A 107 -12.09 -13.40 1.77
CA ASP A 107 -10.64 -13.50 1.55
C ASP A 107 -9.84 -13.68 2.85
N CYS A 108 -10.46 -13.42 4.00
CA CYS A 108 -9.89 -13.74 5.31
C CYS A 108 -11.02 -14.07 6.28
N THR A 109 -10.64 -14.67 7.41
CA THR A 109 -11.62 -15.14 8.39
C THR A 109 -12.36 -14.01 9.07
N ASP A 110 -11.64 -12.96 9.48
CA ASP A 110 -12.22 -11.82 10.19
C ASP A 110 -11.60 -10.51 9.72
N PRO A 111 -12.29 -9.77 8.84
CA PRO A 111 -11.76 -8.51 8.33
C PRO A 111 -11.99 -7.30 9.24
N VAL A 112 -12.71 -7.46 10.35
CA VAL A 112 -13.09 -6.33 11.20
C VAL A 112 -11.87 -5.59 11.72
N GLY A 113 -11.87 -4.27 11.56
CA GLY A 113 -10.79 -3.40 11.97
C GLY A 113 -9.76 -3.12 10.88
N GLY A 114 -9.65 -3.98 9.86
CA GLY A 114 -8.80 -3.74 8.69
C GLY A 114 -7.37 -3.34 9.04
N VAL A 115 -7.01 -2.08 8.76
CA VAL A 115 -5.65 -1.54 8.99
C VAL A 115 -5.21 -1.63 10.45
N ARG A 116 -6.13 -1.78 11.40
CA ARG A 116 -5.77 -1.98 12.81
C ARG A 116 -5.03 -3.31 13.04
N GLY A 117 -5.10 -4.22 12.06
CA GLY A 117 -4.38 -5.49 12.11
C GLY A 117 -2.87 -5.38 12.05
N VAL A 118 -2.32 -4.16 11.96
CA VAL A 118 -0.88 -3.92 12.06
C VAL A 118 -0.32 -4.41 13.40
N ILE A 119 -1.14 -4.45 14.44
CA ILE A 119 -0.79 -5.09 15.71
C ILE A 119 -1.64 -6.36 15.80
N ALA A 120 -0.97 -7.51 15.85
CA ALA A 120 -1.66 -8.80 15.87
C ALA A 120 -2.64 -8.89 17.05
N GLY A 121 -3.86 -9.34 16.78
CA GLY A 121 -4.89 -9.49 17.79
C GLY A 121 -5.63 -8.22 18.17
N GLN A 122 -5.28 -7.06 17.62
CA GLN A 122 -5.88 -5.78 17.97
C GLN A 122 -6.81 -5.20 16.89
N ALA A 123 -7.00 -5.93 15.81
CA ALA A 123 -7.83 -5.44 14.71
C ALA A 123 -9.31 -5.33 15.12
N ASN A 124 -9.89 -6.44 15.56
CA ASN A 124 -11.31 -6.49 15.88
C ASN A 124 -11.58 -6.00 17.31
N TYR A 125 -11.83 -4.71 17.45
CA TYR A 125 -12.14 -4.07 18.74
C TYR A 125 -13.52 -4.43 19.26
N LYS A 126 -14.35 -5.12 18.45
CA LYS A 126 -15.69 -5.57 18.83
C LYS A 126 -15.70 -6.99 19.38
N GLN A 127 -14.57 -7.71 19.32
CA GLN A 127 -14.50 -9.07 19.80
C GLN A 127 -14.55 -9.13 21.32
N PRO A 128 -15.16 -10.16 21.90
CA PRO A 128 -15.07 -10.40 23.35
C PRO A 128 -13.60 -10.56 23.73
N GLY A 129 -13.18 -9.92 24.83
CA GLY A 129 -11.81 -10.00 25.29
C GLY A 129 -10.86 -8.99 24.69
N TYR A 130 -11.32 -8.08 23.81
CA TYR A 130 -10.49 -6.98 23.37
C TYR A 130 -10.07 -6.13 24.57
N GLN A 131 -8.79 -5.81 24.68
CA GLN A 131 -8.25 -4.99 25.75
C GLN A 131 -7.51 -3.80 25.16
N GLN A 132 -7.78 -2.60 25.70
CA GLN A 132 -7.05 -1.41 25.31
C GLN A 132 -5.59 -1.54 25.75
N PRO A 133 -4.65 -1.07 24.94
CA PRO A 133 -3.26 -0.99 25.38
C PRO A 133 -3.10 0.04 26.49
N SER A 134 -2.17 -0.21 27.39
CA SER A 134 -1.86 0.68 28.50
C SER A 134 -1.08 1.91 28.05
#